data_6b0ee64d43ee3ee018bf823ade462e8e
#
_entry.id   6b0ee64d43ee3ee018bf823ade462e8e
#
_cell.length_a   1.000
_cell.length_b   1.000
_cell.length_c   1.000
_cell.angle_alpha   90.00
_cell.angle_beta   90.00
_cell.angle_gamma   90.00
#
_symmetry.space_group_name_H-M   'P 1'
#
loop_
_entity.id
_entity.type
_entity.pdbx_description
1 polymer ?
#
loop_
_entity_poly.entity_id
_entity_poly.type
_entity_poly.pdbx_seq_one_letter_code
_entity_poly.pdbx_strand_id
1 'polypeptide(L)'
;MNRSLWRKAVALTLTAAMTAGLTACGGGGNSTSADGKKRYFKADYLSDLPDSFNDTTSDIQFKGDVMYYTSSNEDYTKSGLYSYNLITGENAQLYEQAQSDGSGNSSWVSGYTVADSGEVYLFVTKNQMDESSVTEDYSDATLDDVLSYMADQWGYSAEDAEKDWNDYYAKDYTDENGNVNYGRFLLAQNARFIQTSSILKVDTSGNIAFEQDMDLGANAENVSCNGIAVDKEGNLYLALNTWSNNDSGNSVSSDEYFTLVIGEDGSQKGRIPSDGYTSRLVGLADGTVASIGYGDAGCELRPLDVGAMKEQTDKAIEVPSDTVSVLDEKNLLVTEGSSVYKYNLDTKEKEEFFSWMDCNISSSSVSSYGVLSMEESQLIFRTGTPTETRRRSH
;
A
#
# COMPACT_ATOMS: atom_id res chain seq x y z
N MET A 1 -28.74 -25.09 13.52
CA MET A 1 -28.07 -25.51 12.30
C MET A 1 -26.77 -24.72 12.24
N ASN A 2 -25.64 -25.39 12.18
CA ASN A 2 -24.32 -24.78 12.45
C ASN A 2 -23.88 -23.90 11.29
N ARG A 3 -23.64 -22.58 11.52
CA ARG A 3 -23.23 -21.58 10.50
C ARG A 3 -22.00 -22.04 9.71
N SER A 4 -21.10 -22.82 10.34
CA SER A 4 -19.88 -23.33 9.69
C SER A 4 -20.16 -24.38 8.61
N LEU A 5 -21.23 -25.13 8.74
CA LEU A 5 -21.65 -26.15 7.75
C LEU A 5 -22.29 -25.51 6.52
N TRP A 6 -22.94 -24.36 6.70
CA TRP A 6 -23.52 -23.60 5.60
C TRP A 6 -22.44 -22.91 4.75
N ARG A 7 -21.41 -22.37 5.42
CA ARG A 7 -20.25 -21.74 4.74
C ARG A 7 -19.41 -22.76 3.93
N LYS A 8 -19.21 -23.97 4.48
CA LYS A 8 -18.55 -25.07 3.73
C LYS A 8 -19.39 -25.58 2.55
N ALA A 9 -20.70 -25.52 2.63
CA ALA A 9 -21.59 -25.86 1.53
C ALA A 9 -21.56 -24.81 0.42
N VAL A 10 -21.35 -23.53 0.75
CA VAL A 10 -21.23 -22.44 -0.23
C VAL A 10 -19.90 -22.51 -0.97
N ALA A 11 -18.78 -22.79 -0.27
CA ALA A 11 -17.47 -22.97 -0.90
C ALA A 11 -17.42 -24.19 -1.84
N LEU A 12 -18.03 -25.31 -1.43
CA LEU A 12 -18.14 -26.52 -2.28
C LEU A 12 -19.09 -26.34 -3.48
N THR A 13 -20.08 -25.46 -3.38
CA THR A 13 -21.00 -25.15 -4.49
C THR A 13 -20.34 -24.24 -5.53
N LEU A 14 -19.40 -23.38 -5.14
CA LEU A 14 -18.63 -22.54 -6.06
C LEU A 14 -17.74 -23.39 -7.00
N THR A 15 -17.08 -24.41 -6.47
CA THR A 15 -16.22 -25.29 -7.28
C THR A 15 -17.04 -26.24 -8.19
N ALA A 16 -18.26 -26.61 -7.80
CA ALA A 16 -19.13 -27.49 -8.60
C ALA A 16 -19.99 -26.73 -9.63
N ALA A 17 -20.24 -25.42 -9.44
CA ALA A 17 -21.06 -24.62 -10.36
C ALA A 17 -20.34 -24.23 -11.65
N MET A 18 -19.01 -24.36 -11.72
CA MET A 18 -18.27 -24.10 -12.96
C MET A 18 -18.42 -25.20 -14.02
N THR A 19 -19.03 -26.35 -13.68
CA THR A 19 -19.21 -27.48 -14.63
C THR A 19 -20.64 -27.74 -15.06
N ALA A 20 -21.65 -27.08 -14.48
CA ALA A 20 -23.05 -27.26 -14.85
C ALA A 20 -23.69 -25.93 -15.19
N GLY A 21 -24.02 -25.72 -16.46
CA GLY A 21 -24.68 -24.52 -16.95
C GLY A 21 -25.93 -24.14 -16.16
N LEU A 22 -25.81 -23.08 -15.36
CA LEU A 22 -26.92 -22.44 -14.69
C LEU A 22 -27.20 -21.11 -15.40
N THR A 23 -28.32 -21.06 -16.10
CA THR A 23 -28.98 -19.83 -16.48
C THR A 23 -29.50 -19.13 -15.22
N ALA A 24 -28.70 -18.27 -14.61
CA ALA A 24 -29.16 -17.35 -13.58
C ALA A 24 -29.42 -15.99 -14.22
N CYS A 25 -30.66 -15.55 -14.17
CA CYS A 25 -31.07 -14.18 -14.51
C CYS A 25 -30.43 -13.18 -13.50
N GLY A 26 -29.43 -12.50 -13.95
CA GLY A 26 -28.79 -11.36 -13.31
C GLY A 26 -27.65 -10.93 -14.20
N GLY A 27 -27.72 -9.71 -14.74
CA GLY A 27 -26.88 -9.18 -15.80
C GLY A 27 -25.38 -9.47 -15.63
N GLY A 28 -24.97 -10.61 -16.12
CA GLY A 28 -23.58 -11.00 -16.21
C GLY A 28 -23.11 -10.76 -17.63
N GLY A 29 -22.06 -10.01 -17.80
CA GLY A 29 -21.41 -9.80 -19.08
C GLY A 29 -20.88 -11.10 -19.67
N ASN A 30 -21.04 -11.23 -20.96
CA ASN A 30 -20.55 -12.36 -21.74
C ASN A 30 -19.20 -11.98 -22.35
N SER A 31 -18.08 -12.23 -21.69
CA SER A 31 -16.82 -12.26 -22.40
C SER A 31 -16.63 -13.63 -23.07
N THR A 32 -16.31 -13.63 -24.35
CA THR A 32 -15.97 -14.85 -25.08
C THR A 32 -14.46 -14.90 -25.17
N SER A 33 -13.81 -15.84 -24.48
CA SER A 33 -12.36 -16.02 -24.57
C SER A 33 -11.94 -16.48 -25.98
N ALA A 34 -10.67 -16.30 -26.32
CA ALA A 34 -10.07 -16.71 -27.61
C ALA A 34 -10.25 -18.21 -27.89
N ASP A 35 -10.50 -19.04 -26.87
CA ASP A 35 -10.84 -20.46 -26.97
C ASP A 35 -12.35 -20.73 -27.24
N GLY A 36 -13.13 -19.68 -27.43
CA GLY A 36 -14.58 -19.76 -27.69
C GLY A 36 -15.42 -20.14 -26.47
N LYS A 37 -14.82 -20.22 -25.27
CA LYS A 37 -15.56 -20.51 -24.03
C LYS A 37 -16.13 -19.22 -23.46
N LYS A 38 -17.39 -19.26 -23.08
CA LYS A 38 -18.02 -18.18 -22.32
C LYS A 38 -17.54 -18.20 -20.88
N ARG A 39 -17.02 -17.06 -20.43
CA ARG A 39 -16.69 -16.85 -19.01
C ARG A 39 -17.83 -16.10 -18.35
N TYR A 40 -18.17 -16.51 -17.15
CA TYR A 40 -19.20 -15.89 -16.35
C TYR A 40 -18.56 -15.40 -15.05
N PHE A 41 -18.73 -14.13 -14.76
CA PHE A 41 -18.29 -13.57 -13.48
C PHE A 41 -19.52 -13.34 -12.60
N LYS A 42 -19.39 -13.71 -11.34
CA LYS A 42 -20.36 -13.43 -10.30
C LYS A 42 -19.71 -12.47 -9.31
N ALA A 43 -20.34 -11.31 -9.12
CA ALA A 43 -19.92 -10.42 -8.03
C ALA A 43 -20.50 -10.92 -6.72
N ASP A 44 -19.65 -11.16 -5.73
CA ASP A 44 -20.01 -11.39 -4.35
C ASP A 44 -19.47 -10.25 -3.49
N TYR A 45 -20.30 -9.80 -2.55
CA TYR A 45 -19.92 -8.75 -1.61
C TYR A 45 -19.45 -9.38 -0.30
N LEU A 46 -18.30 -8.92 0.19
CA LEU A 46 -17.82 -9.28 1.53
C LEU A 46 -18.56 -8.40 2.54
N SER A 47 -19.57 -8.96 3.20
CA SER A 47 -20.43 -8.21 4.13
C SER A 47 -20.03 -8.33 5.61
N ASP A 48 -19.20 -9.30 5.93
CA ASP A 48 -18.83 -9.65 7.31
C ASP A 48 -17.35 -9.32 7.56
N LEU A 49 -16.88 -8.17 7.05
CA LEU A 49 -15.52 -7.70 7.30
C LEU A 49 -15.34 -7.28 8.75
N PRO A 50 -14.13 -7.44 9.33
CA PRO A 50 -13.86 -7.04 10.70
C PRO A 50 -13.87 -5.52 10.87
N ASP A 51 -14.06 -5.04 12.10
CA ASP A 51 -14.08 -3.60 12.42
C ASP A 51 -12.76 -2.89 12.06
N SER A 52 -11.63 -3.64 12.06
CA SER A 52 -10.34 -3.12 11.60
C SER A 52 -10.29 -2.84 10.10
N PHE A 53 -11.23 -3.36 9.32
CA PHE A 53 -11.40 -3.01 7.91
C PHE A 53 -12.38 -1.84 7.81
N ASN A 54 -11.85 -0.63 7.79
CA ASN A 54 -12.58 0.62 7.87
C ASN A 54 -12.20 1.58 6.73
N ASP A 55 -12.62 2.84 6.81
CA ASP A 55 -12.37 3.84 5.76
C ASP A 55 -10.89 4.19 5.58
N THR A 56 -10.04 3.87 6.57
CA THR A 56 -8.58 4.08 6.51
C THR A 56 -7.83 2.90 5.88
N THR A 57 -8.55 1.80 5.57
CA THR A 57 -7.93 0.60 5.00
C THR A 57 -7.28 0.89 3.67
N SER A 58 -6.02 0.48 3.52
CA SER A 58 -5.22 0.62 2.30
C SER A 58 -4.34 -0.61 2.09
N ASP A 59 -3.60 -0.61 0.98
CA ASP A 59 -2.59 -1.61 0.64
C ASP A 59 -3.06 -3.06 0.80
N ILE A 60 -4.19 -3.37 0.17
CA ILE A 60 -4.79 -4.70 0.29
C ILE A 60 -4.05 -5.68 -0.60
N GLN A 61 -3.61 -6.80 -0.02
CA GLN A 61 -3.01 -7.93 -0.73
C GLN A 61 -3.73 -9.22 -0.37
N PHE A 62 -3.66 -10.18 -1.26
CA PHE A 62 -4.25 -11.51 -1.04
C PHE A 62 -3.18 -12.58 -1.20
N LYS A 63 -3.27 -13.62 -0.37
CA LYS A 63 -2.48 -14.82 -0.49
C LYS A 63 -3.36 -16.02 -0.16
N GLY A 64 -3.74 -16.77 -1.19
CA GLY A 64 -4.79 -17.77 -1.06
C GLY A 64 -6.08 -17.17 -0.49
N ASP A 65 -6.62 -17.79 0.54
CA ASP A 65 -7.87 -17.35 1.20
C ASP A 65 -7.65 -16.24 2.25
N VAL A 66 -6.45 -15.68 2.36
CA VAL A 66 -6.14 -14.67 3.36
C VAL A 66 -5.96 -13.30 2.70
N MET A 67 -6.73 -12.34 3.17
CA MET A 67 -6.60 -10.93 2.85
C MET A 67 -5.69 -10.26 3.91
N TYR A 68 -4.68 -9.54 3.45
CA TYR A 68 -3.81 -8.69 4.26
C TYR A 68 -4.12 -7.24 3.93
N TYR A 69 -4.08 -6.37 4.92
CA TYR A 69 -4.36 -4.95 4.72
C TYR A 69 -3.78 -4.10 5.85
N THR A 70 -3.44 -2.86 5.52
CA THR A 70 -3.12 -1.84 6.52
C THR A 70 -4.36 -1.04 6.86
N SER A 71 -4.46 -0.61 8.10
CA SER A 71 -5.54 0.25 8.57
C SER A 71 -5.10 1.05 9.78
N SER A 72 -5.72 2.20 9.99
CA SER A 72 -5.54 3.02 11.19
C SER A 72 -6.79 2.95 12.07
N ASN A 73 -6.64 3.25 13.36
CA ASN A 73 -7.77 3.45 14.24
C ASN A 73 -8.49 4.78 13.92
N GLU A 74 -9.69 4.97 14.50
CA GLU A 74 -10.57 6.12 14.18
C GLU A 74 -9.93 7.48 14.46
N ASP A 75 -9.05 7.57 15.43
CA ASP A 75 -8.36 8.82 15.84
C ASP A 75 -6.98 8.97 15.19
N TYR A 76 -6.58 8.07 14.30
CA TYR A 76 -5.30 8.08 13.57
C TYR A 76 -4.05 8.08 14.47
N THR A 77 -4.19 7.65 15.73
CA THR A 77 -3.04 7.56 16.64
C THR A 77 -2.22 6.28 16.46
N LYS A 78 -2.83 5.27 15.86
CA LYS A 78 -2.21 3.98 15.59
C LYS A 78 -2.50 3.51 14.18
N SER A 79 -1.54 2.83 13.57
CA SER A 79 -1.71 2.07 12.35
C SER A 79 -1.27 0.63 12.55
N GLY A 80 -1.83 -0.27 11.79
CA GLY A 80 -1.52 -1.69 11.90
C GLY A 80 -1.61 -2.43 10.58
N LEU A 81 -1.00 -3.62 10.57
CA LEU A 81 -1.18 -4.63 9.55
C LEU A 81 -2.08 -5.72 10.11
N TYR A 82 -3.06 -6.09 9.34
CA TYR A 82 -4.06 -7.10 9.71
C TYR A 82 -4.10 -8.21 8.66
N SER A 83 -4.53 -9.40 9.08
CA SER A 83 -4.90 -10.48 8.18
C SER A 83 -6.33 -10.92 8.46
N TYR A 84 -7.06 -11.26 7.41
CA TYR A 84 -8.42 -11.76 7.50
C TYR A 84 -8.62 -12.96 6.58
N ASN A 85 -8.95 -14.09 7.15
CA ASN A 85 -9.23 -15.30 6.37
C ASN A 85 -10.66 -15.28 5.85
N LEU A 86 -10.83 -15.20 4.54
CA LEU A 86 -12.11 -15.08 3.85
C LEU A 86 -13.03 -16.31 4.06
N ILE A 87 -12.45 -17.48 4.36
CA ILE A 87 -13.20 -18.73 4.55
C ILE A 87 -13.60 -18.92 6.01
N THR A 88 -12.66 -18.73 6.94
CA THR A 88 -12.91 -18.97 8.37
C THR A 88 -13.49 -17.77 9.09
N GLY A 89 -13.27 -16.57 8.56
CA GLY A 89 -13.59 -15.29 9.20
C GLY A 89 -12.65 -14.96 10.36
N GLU A 90 -11.51 -15.64 10.47
CA GLU A 90 -10.49 -15.31 11.46
C GLU A 90 -9.82 -14.00 11.07
N ASN A 91 -9.75 -13.06 12.02
CA ASN A 91 -9.03 -11.80 11.90
C ASN A 91 -7.90 -11.77 12.92
N ALA A 92 -6.72 -11.38 12.47
CA ALA A 92 -5.55 -11.21 13.33
C ALA A 92 -4.87 -9.87 13.04
N GLN A 93 -4.44 -9.21 14.10
CA GLN A 93 -3.53 -8.08 14.03
C GLN A 93 -2.10 -8.63 14.06
N LEU A 94 -1.39 -8.45 12.96
CA LEU A 94 -0.02 -8.95 12.79
C LEU A 94 1.02 -7.95 13.27
N TYR A 95 0.73 -6.66 13.14
CA TYR A 95 1.63 -5.58 13.54
C TYR A 95 0.82 -4.35 13.95
N GLU A 96 1.29 -3.59 14.95
CA GLU A 96 0.73 -2.30 15.35
C GLU A 96 1.87 -1.35 15.71
N GLN A 97 1.71 -0.10 15.34
CA GLN A 97 2.60 0.97 15.75
C GLN A 97 1.82 2.24 16.09
N ALA A 98 2.34 3.04 17.00
CA ALA A 98 1.87 4.40 17.19
C ALA A 98 2.27 5.25 15.98
N GLN A 99 1.31 5.98 15.38
CA GLN A 99 1.60 6.91 14.28
C GLN A 99 2.28 8.19 14.79
N SER A 100 1.94 8.62 16.01
CA SER A 100 2.57 9.73 16.69
C SER A 100 2.78 9.37 18.16
N ASP A 101 3.88 9.81 18.73
CA ASP A 101 4.17 9.66 20.16
C ASP A 101 3.80 10.91 20.99
N GLY A 102 3.14 11.89 20.36
CA GLY A 102 2.79 13.18 20.98
C GLY A 102 3.98 14.11 21.21
N SER A 103 5.19 13.69 20.80
CA SER A 103 6.42 14.49 20.92
C SER A 103 6.86 15.12 19.61
N GLY A 104 6.07 14.99 18.55
CA GLY A 104 6.38 15.39 17.19
C GLY A 104 7.01 14.29 16.34
N ASN A 105 7.39 13.14 16.95
CA ASN A 105 7.85 11.99 16.18
C ASN A 105 6.67 11.23 15.57
N SER A 106 6.90 10.63 14.42
CA SER A 106 5.89 9.84 13.75
C SER A 106 6.47 8.59 13.11
N SER A 107 5.65 7.55 12.94
CA SER A 107 6.06 6.36 12.22
C SER A 107 4.86 5.76 11.47
N TRP A 108 5.14 5.12 10.35
CA TRP A 108 4.12 4.48 9.51
C TRP A 108 4.66 3.30 8.71
N VAL A 109 3.79 2.39 8.33
CA VAL A 109 4.11 1.35 7.37
C VAL A 109 4.09 1.97 5.97
N SER A 110 5.25 2.07 5.34
CA SER A 110 5.42 2.64 4.00
C SER A 110 5.12 1.63 2.89
N GLY A 111 5.08 0.34 3.22
CA GLY A 111 4.73 -0.73 2.31
C GLY A 111 4.92 -2.09 2.96
N TYR A 112 4.30 -3.12 2.39
CA TYR A 112 4.53 -4.49 2.81
C TYR A 112 4.34 -5.46 1.63
N THR A 113 4.82 -6.69 1.80
CA THR A 113 4.56 -7.80 0.89
C THR A 113 4.43 -9.10 1.66
N VAL A 114 3.69 -10.04 1.09
CA VAL A 114 3.43 -11.34 1.70
C VAL A 114 4.18 -12.43 0.93
N ALA A 115 5.04 -13.16 1.62
CA ALA A 115 5.74 -14.31 1.05
C ALA A 115 4.80 -15.50 0.83
N ASP A 116 5.23 -16.48 0.04
CA ASP A 116 4.47 -17.73 -0.17
C ASP A 116 4.22 -18.52 1.11
N SER A 117 5.10 -18.38 2.09
CA SER A 117 4.96 -18.97 3.42
C SER A 117 3.87 -18.31 4.29
N GLY A 118 3.34 -17.15 3.87
CA GLY A 118 2.43 -16.32 4.67
C GLY A 118 3.12 -15.36 5.63
N GLU A 119 4.45 -15.38 5.70
CA GLU A 119 5.23 -14.36 6.42
C GLU A 119 5.12 -13.02 5.72
N VAL A 120 5.15 -11.94 6.50
CA VAL A 120 5.01 -10.58 5.95
C VAL A 120 6.28 -9.79 6.19
N TYR A 121 6.75 -9.11 5.14
CA TYR A 121 7.81 -8.13 5.24
C TYR A 121 7.20 -6.72 5.20
N LEU A 122 7.53 -5.91 6.21
CA LEU A 122 7.08 -4.53 6.32
C LEU A 122 8.26 -3.58 6.14
N PHE A 123 8.07 -2.55 5.35
CA PHE A 123 8.94 -1.39 5.30
C PHE A 123 8.33 -0.28 6.17
N VAL A 124 8.98 0.03 7.27
CA VAL A 124 8.53 1.02 8.25
C VAL A 124 9.42 2.24 8.18
N THR A 125 8.81 3.41 8.08
CA THR A 125 9.49 4.70 8.11
C THR A 125 9.19 5.40 9.42
N LYS A 126 10.19 6.03 9.99
CA LYS A 126 10.12 6.79 11.25
C LYS A 126 10.70 8.19 11.02
N ASN A 127 9.96 9.21 11.40
CA ASN A 127 10.46 10.58 11.49
C ASN A 127 10.78 10.88 12.95
N GLN A 128 11.99 11.29 13.20
CA GLN A 128 12.44 11.73 14.52
C GLN A 128 12.82 13.20 14.47
N MET A 129 12.28 13.96 15.38
CA MET A 129 12.57 15.38 15.50
C MET A 129 14.00 15.60 16.02
N ASP A 130 14.79 16.33 15.26
CA ASP A 130 16.13 16.78 15.67
C ASP A 130 15.99 18.10 16.43
N GLU A 131 15.75 18.04 17.73
CA GLU A 131 15.62 19.22 18.57
C GLU A 131 16.85 20.12 18.55
N SER A 132 18.04 19.56 18.27
CA SER A 132 19.29 20.32 18.20
C SER A 132 19.37 21.24 16.98
N SER A 133 18.50 21.03 15.99
CA SER A 133 18.40 21.88 14.81
C SER A 133 17.75 23.25 15.08
N VAL A 134 17.06 23.39 16.24
CA VAL A 134 16.36 24.62 16.63
C VAL A 134 17.17 25.36 17.68
N THR A 135 17.44 26.64 17.43
CA THR A 135 18.20 27.49 18.33
C THR A 135 17.33 28.37 19.23
N GLU A 136 16.06 28.51 18.88
CA GLU A 136 15.07 29.26 19.68
C GLU A 136 14.61 28.45 20.89
N ASP A 137 14.40 29.15 22.00
CA ASP A 137 13.84 28.57 23.21
C ASP A 137 12.33 28.85 23.28
N TYR A 138 11.54 27.79 23.17
CA TYR A 138 10.07 27.87 23.24
C TYR A 138 9.49 27.41 24.59
N SER A 139 10.32 27.32 25.65
CA SER A 139 9.88 26.82 26.95
C SER A 139 8.73 27.64 27.58
N ASP A 140 8.67 28.93 27.29
CA ASP A 140 7.68 29.86 27.79
C ASP A 140 6.57 30.19 26.80
N ALA A 141 6.47 29.40 25.69
CA ALA A 141 5.51 29.66 24.63
C ALA A 141 4.05 29.55 25.12
N THR A 142 3.21 30.41 24.56
CA THR A 142 1.79 30.51 24.86
C THR A 142 0.92 30.12 23.67
N LEU A 143 -0.40 30.05 23.89
CA LEU A 143 -1.36 29.85 22.79
C LEU A 143 -1.25 30.99 21.75
N ASP A 144 -1.05 32.25 22.21
CA ASP A 144 -0.92 33.38 21.28
C ASP A 144 0.27 33.25 20.37
N ASP A 145 1.39 32.66 20.85
CA ASP A 145 2.59 32.39 20.01
C ASP A 145 2.28 31.32 18.96
N VAL A 146 1.56 30.28 19.31
CA VAL A 146 1.12 29.24 18.37
C VAL A 146 0.20 29.80 17.30
N LEU A 147 -0.82 30.59 17.71
CA LEU A 147 -1.78 31.18 16.76
C LEU A 147 -1.09 32.19 15.84
N SER A 148 -0.13 32.96 16.37
CA SER A 148 0.70 33.87 15.56
C SER A 148 1.54 33.10 14.56
N TYR A 149 2.18 32.01 14.96
CA TYR A 149 2.92 31.12 14.06
C TYR A 149 2.04 30.60 12.92
N MET A 150 0.85 30.06 13.26
CA MET A 150 -0.09 29.53 12.26
C MET A 150 -0.56 30.62 11.29
N ALA A 151 -0.81 31.85 11.79
CA ALA A 151 -1.17 32.99 10.95
C ALA A 151 -0.03 33.39 10.00
N ASP A 152 1.19 33.49 10.51
CA ASP A 152 2.35 33.98 9.76
C ASP A 152 2.87 32.93 8.74
N GLN A 153 2.94 31.67 9.14
CA GLN A 153 3.52 30.60 8.28
C GLN A 153 2.49 29.98 7.35
N TRP A 154 1.24 29.84 7.79
CA TRP A 154 0.20 29.14 7.02
C TRP A 154 -0.83 30.09 6.41
N GLY A 155 -0.75 31.38 6.74
CA GLY A 155 -1.66 32.40 6.21
C GLY A 155 -3.08 32.33 6.75
N TYR A 156 -3.25 31.74 7.95
CA TYR A 156 -4.56 31.62 8.59
C TYR A 156 -5.06 32.97 9.12
N SER A 157 -6.39 33.15 9.13
CA SER A 157 -6.97 34.17 9.97
C SER A 157 -6.87 33.77 11.47
N ALA A 158 -6.95 34.71 12.39
CA ALA A 158 -6.89 34.40 13.82
C ALA A 158 -7.99 33.42 14.22
N GLU A 159 -9.18 33.52 13.63
CA GLU A 159 -10.34 32.65 13.90
C GLU A 159 -10.08 31.24 13.36
N ASP A 160 -9.52 31.10 12.14
CA ASP A 160 -9.20 29.81 11.56
C ASP A 160 -8.05 29.13 12.31
N ALA A 161 -7.02 29.90 12.72
CA ALA A 161 -5.90 29.36 13.50
C ALA A 161 -6.38 28.80 14.85
N GLU A 162 -7.23 29.56 15.60
CA GLU A 162 -7.77 29.08 16.87
C GLU A 162 -8.65 27.85 16.69
N LYS A 163 -9.48 27.83 15.65
CA LYS A 163 -10.35 26.72 15.33
C LYS A 163 -9.52 25.47 15.00
N ASP A 164 -8.57 25.57 14.10
CA ASP A 164 -7.75 24.43 13.67
C ASP A 164 -6.85 23.93 14.80
N TRP A 165 -6.31 24.84 15.63
CA TRP A 165 -5.60 24.44 16.83
C TRP A 165 -6.46 23.54 17.72
N ASN A 166 -7.68 23.96 18.04
CA ASN A 166 -8.58 23.23 18.93
C ASN A 166 -9.10 21.93 18.32
N ASP A 167 -9.38 21.92 17.00
CA ASP A 167 -9.97 20.77 16.31
C ASP A 167 -8.95 19.67 16.02
N TYR A 168 -7.69 20.03 15.74
CA TYR A 168 -6.72 19.08 15.21
C TYR A 168 -5.43 18.93 16.03
N TYR A 169 -4.88 20.01 16.58
CA TYR A 169 -3.53 19.98 17.14
C TYR A 169 -3.49 19.89 18.67
N ALA A 170 -4.35 20.60 19.38
CA ALA A 170 -4.27 20.72 20.83
C ALA A 170 -4.19 19.36 21.56
N LYS A 171 -4.93 18.36 21.09
CA LYS A 171 -4.97 17.02 21.68
C LYS A 171 -3.62 16.32 21.67
N ASP A 172 -2.80 16.52 20.61
CA ASP A 172 -1.52 15.84 20.42
C ASP A 172 -0.41 16.43 21.31
N TYR A 173 -0.63 17.66 21.81
CA TYR A 173 0.28 18.38 22.69
C TYR A 173 -0.26 18.56 24.10
N THR A 174 -1.33 17.86 24.46
CA THR A 174 -1.93 17.90 25.80
C THR A 174 -1.57 16.64 26.56
N ASP A 175 -1.00 16.79 27.75
CA ASP A 175 -0.65 15.68 28.63
C ASP A 175 -1.89 15.04 29.28
N GLU A 176 -1.70 13.91 29.96
CA GLU A 176 -2.76 13.19 30.69
C GLU A 176 -3.43 14.00 31.79
N ASN A 177 -2.82 15.10 32.26
CA ASN A 177 -3.35 16.01 33.25
C ASN A 177 -4.09 17.20 32.64
N GLY A 178 -4.14 17.30 31.32
CA GLY A 178 -4.77 18.38 30.59
C GLY A 178 -3.90 19.63 30.39
N ASN A 179 -2.59 19.55 30.66
CA ASN A 179 -1.68 20.66 30.37
C ASN A 179 -1.24 20.63 28.91
N VAL A 180 -1.35 21.77 28.24
CA VAL A 180 -0.94 21.94 26.86
C VAL A 180 0.50 22.42 26.78
N ASN A 181 1.32 21.74 25.99
CA ASN A 181 2.72 22.12 25.72
C ASN A 181 2.83 22.86 24.38
N TYR A 182 2.58 24.15 24.40
CA TYR A 182 2.66 25.04 23.22
C TYR A 182 4.09 25.10 22.64
N GLY A 183 5.10 25.11 23.54
CA GLY A 183 6.50 25.12 23.13
C GLY A 183 6.88 23.89 22.34
N ARG A 184 6.31 22.73 22.69
CA ARG A 184 6.55 21.48 21.95
C ARG A 184 6.00 21.55 20.51
N PHE A 185 4.83 22.16 20.34
CA PHE A 185 4.29 22.40 19.00
C PHE A 185 5.22 23.29 18.17
N LEU A 186 5.61 24.46 18.70
CA LEU A 186 6.50 25.36 17.97
C LEU A 186 7.87 24.74 17.67
N LEU A 187 8.42 23.99 18.62
CA LEU A 187 9.65 23.24 18.41
C LEU A 187 9.48 22.23 17.25
N ALA A 188 8.38 21.47 17.23
CA ALA A 188 8.11 20.50 16.17
C ALA A 188 7.94 21.15 14.78
N GLN A 189 7.37 22.36 14.73
CA GLN A 189 7.20 23.08 13.47
C GLN A 189 8.50 23.68 12.91
N ASN A 190 9.50 23.92 13.77
CA ASN A 190 10.76 24.56 13.40
C ASN A 190 11.95 23.59 13.37
N ALA A 191 11.80 22.39 13.93
CA ALA A 191 12.85 21.38 13.95
C ALA A 191 12.98 20.69 12.59
N ARG A 192 14.22 20.28 12.28
CA ARG A 192 14.46 19.34 11.19
C ARG A 192 14.04 17.95 11.65
N PHE A 193 13.48 17.18 10.74
CA PHE A 193 13.19 15.76 10.97
C PHE A 193 14.25 14.90 10.31
N ILE A 194 14.69 13.88 11.06
CA ILE A 194 15.56 12.82 10.55
C ILE A 194 14.66 11.63 10.25
N GLN A 195 14.65 11.23 8.98
CA GLN A 195 13.91 10.06 8.55
C GLN A 195 14.81 8.84 8.62
N THR A 196 14.33 7.78 9.27
CA THR A 196 14.97 6.47 9.29
C THR A 196 13.99 5.42 8.80
N SER A 197 14.50 4.29 8.30
CA SER A 197 13.66 3.22 7.80
C SER A 197 14.19 1.88 8.28
N SER A 198 13.27 0.97 8.56
CA SER A 198 13.57 -0.40 8.95
C SER A 198 12.74 -1.40 8.16
N ILE A 199 13.28 -2.60 8.00
CA ILE A 199 12.54 -3.77 7.54
C ILE A 199 12.25 -4.67 8.72
N LEU A 200 10.99 -5.07 8.82
CA LEU A 200 10.54 -6.08 9.77
C LEU A 200 10.05 -7.31 9.01
N LYS A 201 10.37 -8.49 9.52
CA LYS A 201 9.75 -9.75 9.11
C LYS A 201 8.83 -10.21 10.23
N VAL A 202 7.56 -10.40 9.91
CA VAL A 202 6.52 -10.83 10.85
C VAL A 202 6.03 -12.21 10.43
N ASP A 203 5.97 -13.13 11.37
CA ASP A 203 5.44 -14.46 11.13
C ASP A 203 3.90 -14.47 11.07
N THR A 204 3.32 -15.59 10.69
CA THR A 204 1.85 -15.76 10.59
C THR A 204 1.10 -15.64 11.91
N SER A 205 1.82 -15.58 13.03
CA SER A 205 1.27 -15.40 14.38
C SER A 205 1.44 -13.97 14.90
N GLY A 206 2.04 -13.07 14.10
CA GLY A 206 2.30 -11.68 14.48
C GLY A 206 3.59 -11.47 15.29
N ASN A 207 4.49 -12.48 15.40
CA ASN A 207 5.76 -12.28 16.06
C ASN A 207 6.78 -11.68 15.10
N ILE A 208 7.55 -10.68 15.56
CA ILE A 208 8.64 -10.10 14.79
C ILE A 208 9.81 -11.09 14.79
N ALA A 209 10.10 -11.67 13.62
CA ALA A 209 11.21 -12.59 13.43
C ALA A 209 12.56 -11.86 13.37
N PHE A 210 12.58 -10.69 12.72
CA PHE A 210 13.68 -9.74 12.80
C PHE A 210 13.19 -8.31 12.52
N GLU A 211 13.96 -7.34 13.00
CA GLU A 211 13.90 -5.92 12.64
C GLU A 211 15.30 -5.46 12.29
N GLN A 212 15.45 -4.82 11.14
CA GLN A 212 16.74 -4.38 10.63
C GLN A 212 16.63 -2.94 10.12
N ASP A 213 17.42 -2.03 10.69
CA ASP A 213 17.56 -0.68 10.17
C ASP A 213 18.25 -0.70 8.79
N MET A 214 17.76 0.15 7.90
CA MET A 214 18.26 0.23 6.55
C MET A 214 19.34 1.30 6.43
N ASP A 215 20.48 0.91 5.86
CA ASP A 215 21.47 1.88 5.36
C ASP A 215 21.05 2.36 3.97
N LEU A 216 20.47 3.55 3.90
CA LEU A 216 20.02 4.18 2.65
C LEU A 216 21.08 5.08 2.02
N GLY A 217 22.24 5.23 2.68
CA GLY A 217 23.34 6.09 2.25
C GLY A 217 23.36 7.46 2.94
N ALA A 218 24.53 8.08 2.96
CA ALA A 218 24.79 9.28 3.76
C ALA A 218 23.99 10.54 3.35
N ASN A 219 23.43 10.55 2.14
CA ASN A 219 22.68 11.69 1.60
C ASN A 219 21.17 11.44 1.52
N ALA A 220 20.69 10.30 2.03
CA ALA A 220 19.27 9.97 2.03
C ALA A 220 18.62 10.55 3.29
N GLU A 221 18.23 11.81 3.25
CA GLU A 221 17.44 12.42 4.34
C GLU A 221 15.98 11.99 4.30
N ASN A 222 15.49 11.66 3.12
CA ASN A 222 14.13 11.20 2.90
C ASN A 222 14.12 9.97 1.99
N VAL A 223 13.09 9.15 2.14
CA VAL A 223 12.88 7.94 1.34
C VAL A 223 11.41 7.73 1.03
N SER A 224 11.12 7.26 -0.18
CA SER A 224 9.83 6.66 -0.51
C SER A 224 10.01 5.25 -1.05
N CYS A 225 9.08 4.38 -0.71
CA CYS A 225 9.00 3.02 -1.24
C CYS A 225 7.90 2.98 -2.31
N ASN A 226 8.30 2.77 -3.56
CA ASN A 226 7.37 2.72 -4.69
C ASN A 226 6.90 1.31 -5.00
N GLY A 227 7.58 0.31 -4.47
CA GLY A 227 7.23 -1.10 -4.67
C GLY A 227 8.01 -2.01 -3.75
N ILE A 228 7.37 -3.11 -3.37
CA ILE A 228 7.96 -4.14 -2.53
C ILE A 228 7.55 -5.51 -3.08
N ALA A 229 8.49 -6.42 -3.18
CA ALA A 229 8.26 -7.78 -3.65
C ALA A 229 9.22 -8.76 -2.98
N VAL A 230 8.86 -10.03 -2.98
CA VAL A 230 9.71 -11.11 -2.50
C VAL A 230 9.84 -12.16 -3.59
N ASP A 231 11.06 -12.71 -3.77
CA ASP A 231 11.28 -13.80 -4.72
C ASP A 231 11.06 -15.18 -4.07
N LYS A 232 11.13 -16.24 -4.87
CA LYS A 232 10.95 -17.62 -4.39
C LYS A 232 12.05 -18.08 -3.42
N GLU A 233 13.18 -17.37 -3.36
CA GLU A 233 14.31 -17.66 -2.47
C GLU A 233 14.19 -16.90 -1.14
N GLY A 234 13.12 -16.10 -0.98
CA GLY A 234 12.87 -15.28 0.21
C GLY A 234 13.65 -13.97 0.23
N ASN A 235 14.29 -13.57 -0.88
CA ASN A 235 14.91 -12.26 -0.95
C ASN A 235 13.83 -11.19 -1.12
N LEU A 236 13.94 -10.13 -0.34
CA LEU A 236 13.07 -8.98 -0.39
C LEU A 236 13.69 -7.90 -1.28
N TYR A 237 12.85 -7.28 -2.09
CA TYR A 237 13.18 -6.19 -3.00
C TYR A 237 12.35 -4.97 -2.64
N LEU A 238 13.00 -3.81 -2.54
CA LEU A 238 12.38 -2.52 -2.25
C LEU A 238 12.78 -1.54 -3.35
N ALA A 239 11.83 -1.11 -4.17
CA ALA A 239 12.05 -0.02 -5.11
C ALA A 239 11.98 1.30 -4.36
N LEU A 240 13.11 1.93 -4.15
CA LEU A 240 13.27 3.12 -3.33
C LEU A 240 13.64 4.32 -4.19
N ASN A 241 13.14 5.46 -3.76
CA ASN A 241 13.61 6.78 -4.16
C ASN A 241 14.10 7.52 -2.91
N THR A 242 15.30 8.07 -2.95
CA THR A 242 15.87 8.85 -1.86
C THR A 242 16.22 10.25 -2.33
N TRP A 243 16.01 11.24 -1.46
CA TRP A 243 16.37 12.63 -1.73
C TRP A 243 16.79 13.35 -0.45
N SER A 244 17.50 14.46 -0.62
CA SER A 244 17.79 15.41 0.46
C SER A 244 17.06 16.73 0.24
N ASN A 245 16.86 17.49 1.30
CA ASN A 245 16.34 18.84 1.23
C ASN A 245 17.51 19.85 1.30
N ASN A 246 17.36 21.00 0.61
CA ASN A 246 18.28 22.12 0.81
C ASN A 246 17.95 22.86 2.12
N ASP A 247 18.82 23.80 2.49
CA ASP A 247 18.67 24.64 3.69
C ASP A 247 17.33 25.44 3.74
N SER A 248 16.63 25.53 2.61
CA SER A 248 15.32 26.18 2.49
C SER A 248 14.15 25.19 2.53
N GLY A 249 14.39 23.90 2.84
CA GLY A 249 13.36 22.86 2.88
C GLY A 249 12.86 22.41 1.51
N ASN A 250 13.42 22.95 0.41
CA ASN A 250 13.04 22.48 -0.93
C ASN A 250 13.85 21.22 -1.25
N SER A 251 13.18 20.21 -1.78
CA SER A 251 13.82 19.00 -2.28
C SER A 251 14.87 19.37 -3.32
N VAL A 252 16.11 19.06 -3.03
CA VAL A 252 17.19 19.09 -4.01
C VAL A 252 17.22 17.70 -4.60
N SER A 253 16.90 17.60 -5.86
CA SER A 253 16.94 16.34 -6.58
C SER A 253 18.37 15.82 -6.72
N SER A 254 18.85 15.11 -5.72
CA SER A 254 19.76 14.00 -5.93
C SER A 254 18.92 12.73 -5.87
N ASP A 255 17.88 12.67 -6.71
CA ASP A 255 16.97 11.53 -6.73
C ASP A 255 17.75 10.29 -7.17
N GLU A 256 18.17 9.50 -6.21
CA GLU A 256 18.67 8.17 -6.50
C GLU A 256 17.48 7.20 -6.52
N TYR A 257 17.27 6.57 -7.66
CA TYR A 257 16.34 5.47 -7.83
C TYR A 257 17.12 4.16 -7.81
N PHE A 258 16.73 3.27 -6.94
CA PHE A 258 17.36 1.95 -6.86
C PHE A 258 16.42 0.92 -6.26
N THR A 259 16.70 -0.35 -6.52
CA THR A 259 16.08 -1.46 -5.80
C THR A 259 17.07 -1.99 -4.76
N LEU A 260 16.70 -1.87 -3.47
CA LEU A 260 17.45 -2.48 -2.38
C LEU A 260 17.10 -3.96 -2.29
N VAL A 261 18.11 -4.83 -2.17
CA VAL A 261 17.93 -6.27 -2.04
C VAL A 261 18.36 -6.73 -0.67
N ILE A 262 17.47 -7.43 0.02
CA ILE A 262 17.66 -7.93 1.39
C ILE A 262 17.47 -9.44 1.37
N GLY A 263 18.37 -10.17 2.00
CA GLY A 263 18.27 -11.61 2.14
C GLY A 263 17.15 -12.04 3.09
N GLU A 264 16.76 -13.30 3.00
CA GLU A 264 15.78 -13.92 3.91
C GLU A 264 16.16 -13.76 5.40
N ASP A 265 17.45 -13.67 5.69
CA ASP A 265 18.02 -13.46 7.02
C ASP A 265 18.03 -12.00 7.48
N GLY A 266 17.51 -11.07 6.69
CA GLY A 266 17.50 -9.63 6.95
C GLY A 266 18.78 -8.91 6.52
N SER A 267 19.80 -9.60 6.03
CA SER A 267 21.05 -8.96 5.60
C SER A 267 20.88 -8.20 4.30
N GLN A 268 21.39 -6.98 4.24
CA GLN A 268 21.40 -6.19 3.00
C GLN A 268 22.40 -6.78 2.01
N LYS A 269 21.91 -7.34 0.90
CA LYS A 269 22.75 -7.94 -0.15
C LYS A 269 23.37 -6.91 -1.10
N GLY A 270 22.66 -5.82 -1.38
CA GLY A 270 23.15 -4.79 -2.27
C GLY A 270 22.06 -3.89 -2.82
N ARG A 271 22.45 -3.05 -3.78
CA ARG A 271 21.55 -2.12 -4.48
C ARG A 271 21.62 -2.38 -5.97
N ILE A 272 20.49 -2.40 -6.62
CA ILE A 272 20.35 -2.43 -8.07
C ILE A 272 20.00 -1.00 -8.49
N PRO A 273 20.92 -0.27 -9.14
CA PRO A 273 20.61 1.06 -9.66
C PRO A 273 19.50 0.99 -10.70
N SER A 274 18.62 1.98 -10.70
CA SER A 274 17.58 2.12 -11.73
C SER A 274 17.82 3.38 -12.53
N ASP A 275 17.71 3.29 -13.86
CA ASP A 275 17.93 4.43 -14.79
C ASP A 275 16.75 5.43 -14.79
N GLY A 276 15.83 5.29 -13.83
CA GLY A 276 14.67 6.16 -13.71
C GLY A 276 13.68 5.71 -12.66
N TYR A 277 12.54 6.36 -12.66
CA TYR A 277 11.48 6.07 -11.72
C TYR A 277 10.92 4.65 -11.91
N THR A 278 11.05 3.83 -10.87
CA THR A 278 10.38 2.53 -10.78
C THR A 278 9.03 2.73 -10.10
N SER A 279 7.97 2.45 -10.83
CA SER A 279 6.59 2.61 -10.32
C SER A 279 6.11 1.40 -9.52
N ARG A 280 6.71 0.23 -9.75
CA ARG A 280 6.26 -1.02 -9.14
C ARG A 280 7.30 -2.14 -9.25
N LEU A 281 7.26 -3.08 -8.32
CA LEU A 281 7.91 -4.39 -8.43
C LEU A 281 6.85 -5.48 -8.63
N VAL A 282 7.16 -6.47 -9.46
CA VAL A 282 6.27 -7.61 -9.74
C VAL A 282 7.04 -8.92 -9.69
N GLY A 283 6.42 -9.95 -9.11
CA GLY A 283 6.92 -11.32 -9.20
C GLY A 283 6.70 -11.87 -10.60
N LEU A 284 7.69 -12.57 -11.15
CA LEU A 284 7.59 -13.28 -12.40
C LEU A 284 7.21 -14.76 -12.18
N ALA A 285 6.69 -15.41 -13.20
CA ALA A 285 6.26 -16.81 -13.14
C ALA A 285 7.38 -17.79 -12.76
N ASP A 286 8.63 -17.46 -13.06
CA ASP A 286 9.82 -18.25 -12.69
C ASP A 286 10.25 -18.04 -11.22
N GLY A 287 9.55 -17.16 -10.50
CA GLY A 287 9.79 -16.81 -9.10
C GLY A 287 10.88 -15.75 -8.90
N THR A 288 11.34 -15.11 -9.98
CA THR A 288 12.19 -13.90 -9.90
C THR A 288 11.36 -12.64 -9.82
N VAL A 289 12.00 -11.48 -9.68
CA VAL A 289 11.35 -10.17 -9.58
C VAL A 289 11.76 -9.30 -10.77
N ALA A 290 10.83 -8.49 -11.24
CA ALA A 290 11.08 -7.44 -12.22
C ALA A 290 10.61 -6.08 -11.71
N SER A 291 11.27 -5.02 -12.16
CA SER A 291 10.80 -3.65 -12.01
C SER A 291 9.89 -3.26 -13.18
N ILE A 292 8.88 -2.44 -12.89
CA ILE A 292 8.11 -1.71 -13.91
C ILE A 292 8.40 -0.24 -13.71
N GLY A 293 8.93 0.40 -14.74
CA GLY A 293 9.33 1.80 -14.69
C GLY A 293 9.23 2.48 -16.04
N TYR A 294 9.51 3.76 -16.07
CA TYR A 294 9.51 4.55 -17.31
C TYR A 294 10.92 4.63 -17.87
N GLY A 295 11.05 4.22 -19.14
CA GLY A 295 12.25 4.33 -19.93
C GLY A 295 12.05 5.24 -21.14
N ASP A 296 13.03 5.28 -22.02
CA ASP A 296 13.02 6.12 -23.24
C ASP A 296 11.87 5.75 -24.20
N ALA A 297 11.47 4.48 -24.23
CA ALA A 297 10.43 3.96 -25.10
C ALA A 297 9.02 3.97 -24.48
N GLY A 298 8.90 4.31 -23.19
CA GLY A 298 7.63 4.26 -22.44
C GLY A 298 7.77 3.44 -21.17
N CYS A 299 6.69 2.75 -20.78
CA CYS A 299 6.70 1.89 -19.60
C CYS A 299 7.32 0.53 -19.95
N GLU A 300 8.26 0.08 -19.15
CA GLU A 300 9.04 -1.13 -19.38
C GLU A 300 9.03 -2.05 -18.15
N LEU A 301 8.93 -3.35 -18.39
CA LEU A 301 9.18 -4.39 -17.40
C LEU A 301 10.63 -4.86 -17.58
N ARG A 302 11.43 -4.75 -16.51
CA ARG A 302 12.86 -5.07 -16.50
C ARG A 302 13.16 -6.12 -15.45
N PRO A 303 13.53 -7.36 -15.84
CA PRO A 303 13.94 -8.38 -14.87
C PRO A 303 15.15 -7.93 -14.06
N LEU A 304 15.17 -8.28 -12.76
CA LEU A 304 16.26 -7.96 -11.85
C LEU A 304 17.25 -9.12 -11.75
N ASP A 305 18.54 -8.84 -11.85
CA ASP A 305 19.62 -9.82 -11.68
C ASP A 305 20.34 -9.56 -10.36
N VAL A 306 20.01 -10.34 -9.34
CA VAL A 306 20.61 -10.22 -8.00
C VAL A 306 22.07 -10.60 -7.99
N GLY A 307 22.47 -11.57 -8.82
CA GLY A 307 23.86 -12.00 -8.90
C GLY A 307 24.78 -10.92 -9.46
N ALA A 308 24.29 -10.14 -10.42
CA ALA A 308 25.02 -9.04 -11.04
C ALA A 308 24.65 -7.66 -10.44
N MET A 309 23.68 -7.58 -9.53
CA MET A 309 23.13 -6.34 -8.96
C MET A 309 22.79 -5.30 -10.03
N LYS A 310 21.97 -5.68 -11.00
CA LYS A 310 21.57 -4.81 -12.12
C LYS A 310 20.18 -5.13 -12.66
N GLU A 311 19.54 -4.14 -13.28
CA GLU A 311 18.42 -4.37 -14.18
C GLU A 311 18.91 -5.02 -15.49
N GLN A 312 18.18 -6.00 -16.00
CA GLN A 312 18.48 -6.63 -17.30
C GLN A 312 17.79 -5.82 -18.40
N THR A 313 18.34 -4.65 -18.73
CA THR A 313 17.80 -3.74 -19.74
C THR A 313 17.81 -4.34 -21.15
N ASP A 314 18.71 -5.28 -21.44
CA ASP A 314 18.74 -6.06 -22.68
C ASP A 314 17.56 -7.03 -22.80
N LYS A 315 16.86 -7.32 -21.72
CA LYS A 315 15.64 -8.12 -21.66
C LYS A 315 14.40 -7.29 -21.33
N ALA A 316 14.51 -5.96 -21.36
CA ALA A 316 13.38 -5.11 -21.11
C ALA A 316 12.24 -5.34 -22.11
N ILE A 317 11.03 -5.36 -21.63
CA ILE A 317 9.82 -5.56 -22.43
C ILE A 317 8.92 -4.35 -22.25
N GLU A 318 8.55 -3.70 -23.35
CA GLU A 318 7.55 -2.63 -23.32
C GLU A 318 6.19 -3.19 -22.86
N VAL A 319 5.60 -2.56 -21.87
CA VAL A 319 4.34 -2.96 -21.25
C VAL A 319 3.40 -1.76 -21.10
N PRO A 320 2.07 -1.99 -21.01
CA PRO A 320 1.14 -0.91 -20.69
C PRO A 320 1.43 -0.30 -19.31
N SER A 321 1.28 1.03 -19.19
CA SER A 321 1.49 1.77 -17.93
C SER A 321 0.59 1.30 -16.80
N ASP A 322 -0.60 0.82 -17.15
CA ASP A 322 -1.62 0.38 -16.20
C ASP A 322 -1.53 -1.14 -15.89
N THR A 323 -0.35 -1.73 -16.10
CA THR A 323 -0.06 -3.11 -15.72
C THR A 323 -0.17 -3.28 -14.21
N VAL A 324 -1.02 -4.20 -13.78
CA VAL A 324 -1.28 -4.48 -12.35
C VAL A 324 -0.42 -5.63 -11.84
N SER A 325 -0.36 -6.74 -12.60
CA SER A 325 0.38 -7.93 -12.20
C SER A 325 0.77 -8.79 -13.40
N VAL A 326 1.67 -9.72 -13.16
CA VAL A 326 2.03 -10.79 -14.09
C VAL A 326 1.12 -11.98 -13.83
N LEU A 327 0.41 -12.46 -14.85
CA LEU A 327 -0.47 -13.62 -14.74
C LEU A 327 0.28 -14.94 -14.97
N ASP A 328 1.12 -14.94 -15.99
CA ASP A 328 1.97 -16.07 -16.36
C ASP A 328 3.16 -15.59 -17.22
N GLU A 329 3.97 -16.50 -17.73
CA GLU A 329 5.18 -16.18 -18.51
C GLU A 329 4.94 -15.29 -19.74
N LYS A 330 3.70 -15.22 -20.22
CA LYS A 330 3.35 -14.52 -21.46
C LYS A 330 2.30 -13.45 -21.31
N ASN A 331 1.66 -13.38 -20.16
CA ASN A 331 0.48 -12.55 -19.98
C ASN A 331 0.54 -11.67 -18.74
N LEU A 332 0.15 -10.43 -18.93
CA LEU A 332 -0.03 -9.43 -17.87
C LEU A 332 -1.51 -9.16 -17.63
N LEU A 333 -1.83 -8.73 -16.44
CA LEU A 333 -3.11 -8.13 -16.09
C LEU A 333 -2.98 -6.60 -16.18
N VAL A 334 -3.84 -5.98 -16.97
CA VAL A 334 -3.84 -4.54 -17.24
C VAL A 334 -5.22 -3.98 -16.95
N THR A 335 -5.31 -2.85 -16.27
CA THR A 335 -6.58 -2.12 -16.08
C THR A 335 -6.65 -0.94 -17.05
N GLU A 336 -7.79 -0.72 -17.67
CA GLU A 336 -8.01 0.41 -18.55
C GLU A 336 -9.48 0.84 -18.48
N GLY A 337 -9.72 2.03 -17.95
CA GLY A 337 -11.07 2.54 -17.77
C GLY A 337 -11.92 1.65 -16.86
N SER A 338 -13.00 1.08 -17.39
CA SER A 338 -13.90 0.18 -16.65
C SER A 338 -13.63 -1.31 -16.88
N SER A 339 -12.52 -1.65 -17.51
CA SER A 339 -12.23 -3.03 -17.90
C SER A 339 -10.85 -3.49 -17.43
N VAL A 340 -10.73 -4.79 -17.26
CA VAL A 340 -9.47 -5.50 -16.98
C VAL A 340 -9.15 -6.35 -18.20
N TYR A 341 -7.93 -6.26 -18.68
CA TYR A 341 -7.45 -6.95 -19.85
C TYR A 341 -6.34 -7.93 -19.51
N LYS A 342 -6.35 -9.03 -20.24
CA LYS A 342 -5.19 -9.90 -20.38
C LYS A 342 -4.37 -9.38 -21.55
N TYR A 343 -3.16 -8.95 -21.30
CA TYR A 343 -2.22 -8.47 -22.31
C TYR A 343 -1.17 -9.53 -22.59
N ASN A 344 -1.04 -9.94 -23.84
CA ASN A 344 -0.06 -10.95 -24.25
C ASN A 344 1.26 -10.28 -24.63
N LEU A 345 2.35 -10.68 -23.98
CA LEU A 345 3.69 -10.13 -24.18
C LEU A 345 4.28 -10.41 -25.57
N ASP A 346 3.94 -11.55 -26.17
CA ASP A 346 4.46 -11.97 -27.48
C ASP A 346 3.71 -11.26 -28.64
N THR A 347 2.38 -11.25 -28.57
CA THR A 347 1.55 -10.71 -29.66
C THR A 347 1.21 -9.23 -29.49
N LYS A 348 1.40 -8.67 -28.29
CA LYS A 348 1.01 -7.32 -27.90
C LYS A 348 -0.52 -7.08 -27.98
N GLU A 349 -1.30 -8.13 -28.02
CA GLU A 349 -2.76 -8.07 -28.08
C GLU A 349 -3.36 -8.01 -26.69
N LYS A 350 -4.45 -7.23 -26.57
CA LYS A 350 -5.29 -7.16 -25.39
C LYS A 350 -6.55 -7.98 -25.60
N GLU A 351 -6.86 -8.89 -24.70
CA GLU A 351 -8.15 -9.57 -24.60
C GLU A 351 -8.89 -9.04 -23.37
N GLU A 352 -10.12 -8.52 -23.56
CA GLU A 352 -10.92 -8.12 -22.41
C GLU A 352 -11.22 -9.34 -21.56
N PHE A 353 -10.77 -9.28 -20.33
CA PHE A 353 -10.93 -10.36 -19.37
C PHE A 353 -12.18 -10.16 -18.53
N PHE A 354 -12.47 -8.89 -18.15
CA PHE A 354 -13.56 -8.54 -17.28
C PHE A 354 -13.90 -7.05 -17.42
N SER A 355 -15.21 -6.72 -17.29
CA SER A 355 -15.66 -5.32 -17.18
C SER A 355 -16.51 -5.11 -15.93
N TRP A 356 -16.25 -4.05 -15.17
CA TRP A 356 -17.06 -3.66 -14.01
C TRP A 356 -18.52 -3.44 -14.40
N MET A 357 -18.76 -2.95 -15.61
CA MET A 357 -20.11 -2.73 -16.15
C MET A 357 -20.91 -4.02 -16.26
N ASP A 358 -20.25 -5.14 -16.50
CA ASP A 358 -20.88 -6.45 -16.62
C ASP A 358 -21.42 -6.97 -15.27
N CYS A 359 -20.90 -6.45 -14.17
CA CYS A 359 -21.38 -6.73 -12.82
C CYS A 359 -22.34 -5.67 -12.27
N ASN A 360 -22.84 -4.74 -13.11
CA ASN A 360 -23.62 -3.58 -12.70
C ASN A 360 -22.89 -2.67 -11.68
N ILE A 361 -21.57 -2.67 -11.72
CA ILE A 361 -20.74 -1.80 -10.91
C ILE A 361 -20.35 -0.60 -11.77
N SER A 362 -20.75 0.58 -11.35
CA SER A 362 -20.35 1.82 -12.03
C SER A 362 -18.84 2.02 -11.90
N SER A 363 -18.19 2.43 -13.00
CA SER A 363 -16.75 2.76 -12.97
C SER A 363 -16.42 3.87 -11.96
N SER A 364 -17.37 4.74 -11.63
CA SER A 364 -17.24 5.74 -10.59
C SER A 364 -17.25 5.17 -9.15
N SER A 365 -17.68 3.91 -9.00
CA SER A 365 -17.72 3.21 -7.73
C SER A 365 -16.47 2.33 -7.50
N VAL A 366 -15.64 2.17 -8.53
CA VAL A 366 -14.37 1.42 -8.43
C VAL A 366 -13.28 2.42 -8.10
N SER A 367 -12.55 2.19 -7.00
CA SER A 367 -11.41 3.03 -6.66
C SER A 367 -10.34 2.91 -7.74
N SER A 368 -9.45 3.91 -7.84
CA SER A 368 -8.33 3.91 -8.79
C SER A 368 -7.37 2.71 -8.65
N TYR A 369 -7.52 1.94 -7.59
CA TYR A 369 -6.76 0.71 -7.34
C TYR A 369 -7.41 -0.56 -7.95
N GLY A 370 -8.51 -0.43 -8.63
CA GLY A 370 -9.27 -1.40 -9.45
C GLY A 370 -9.16 -2.87 -9.05
N VAL A 371 -8.13 -3.55 -9.52
CA VAL A 371 -7.87 -4.95 -9.22
C VAL A 371 -6.85 -5.04 -8.11
N LEU A 372 -7.21 -5.71 -7.01
CA LEU A 372 -6.34 -5.92 -5.86
C LEU A 372 -5.54 -7.22 -5.99
N SER A 373 -6.18 -8.28 -6.47
CA SER A 373 -5.54 -9.58 -6.68
C SER A 373 -6.31 -10.41 -7.70
N MET A 374 -5.60 -11.36 -8.30
CA MET A 374 -6.18 -12.44 -9.07
C MET A 374 -5.43 -13.72 -8.74
N GLU A 375 -6.08 -14.62 -8.01
CA GLU A 375 -5.62 -15.98 -7.74
C GLU A 375 -6.65 -16.98 -8.22
N GLU A 376 -6.19 -18.08 -8.84
CA GLU A 376 -6.94 -19.28 -9.26
C GLU A 376 -8.18 -19.06 -10.15
N SER A 377 -8.78 -17.96 -10.29
CA SER A 377 -10.03 -17.64 -10.99
C SER A 377 -10.86 -16.62 -10.21
N GLN A 378 -10.34 -16.05 -9.15
CA GLN A 378 -10.97 -15.00 -8.38
C GLN A 378 -10.35 -13.65 -8.72
N LEU A 379 -11.20 -12.69 -9.01
CA LEU A 379 -10.81 -11.31 -9.21
C LEU A 379 -11.39 -10.51 -8.03
N ILE A 380 -10.51 -9.90 -7.24
CA ILE A 380 -10.91 -9.14 -6.06
C ILE A 380 -10.60 -7.67 -6.30
N PHE A 381 -11.58 -6.82 -6.03
CA PHE A 381 -11.46 -5.38 -6.20
C PHE A 381 -12.26 -4.65 -5.12
N ARG A 382 -11.85 -3.42 -4.84
CA ARG A 382 -12.56 -2.52 -3.92
C ARG A 382 -13.48 -1.61 -4.72
N THR A 383 -14.74 -1.55 -4.32
CA THR A 383 -15.67 -0.52 -4.78
C THR A 383 -15.69 0.62 -3.75
N GLY A 384 -15.82 1.87 -4.22
CA GLY A 384 -16.16 2.97 -3.33
C GLY A 384 -17.48 2.66 -2.60
N THR A 385 -17.52 2.88 -1.30
CA THR A 385 -18.75 2.74 -0.51
C THR A 385 -19.81 3.64 -1.14
N PRO A 386 -21.00 3.13 -1.51
CA PRO A 386 -22.10 4.01 -1.81
C PRO A 386 -22.36 4.82 -0.55
N THR A 387 -22.20 6.12 -0.61
CA THR A 387 -22.64 7.01 0.46
C THR A 387 -24.14 6.74 0.64
N GLU A 388 -24.49 5.92 1.63
CA GLU A 388 -25.86 5.88 2.13
C GLU A 388 -26.17 7.30 2.59
N THR A 389 -26.87 8.02 1.74
CA THR A 389 -27.55 9.23 2.13
C THR A 389 -28.55 8.79 3.21
N ARG A 390 -28.12 8.80 4.47
CA ARG A 390 -29.04 8.72 5.61
C ARG A 390 -30.01 9.89 5.42
N ARG A 391 -31.14 9.64 4.78
CA ARG A 391 -32.31 10.48 4.91
C ARG A 391 -32.71 10.43 6.38
N ARG A 392 -32.26 11.42 7.17
CA ARG A 392 -32.90 11.76 8.42
C ARG A 392 -34.29 12.21 8.06
N SER A 393 -35.28 11.35 8.23
CA SER A 393 -36.67 11.76 8.32
C SER A 393 -36.80 12.61 9.61
N HIS A 394 -37.16 13.85 9.43
CA HIS A 394 -37.65 14.73 10.50
C HIS A 394 -39.00 14.22 11.00
#